data_9d3aea856421d2b3513532c05c5ef006
#
_entry.id   9d3aea856421d2b3513532c05c5ef006
#
_cell.length_a   1.000
_cell.length_b   1.000
_cell.length_c   1.000
_cell.angle_alpha   90.00
_cell.angle_beta   90.00
_cell.angle_gamma   90.00
#
_symmetry.space_group_name_H-M   'P 1'
#
loop_
_entity.id
_entity.type
_entity.pdbx_description
1 polymer ?
#
loop_
_entity_poly.entity_id
_entity_poly.type
_entity_poly.pdbx_seq_one_letter_code
_entity_poly.pdbx_strand_id
1 'polypeptide(L)'
;MRVISYNLRKNRASGELVALAERYSPNILCLQECNTIDLPAEVGNLHLADSTRRNRLGLAIYYNKDRFTAVKTQAFALKKSLHDHLAAPAHERLIATRLVDNVAHREFVVASFHAAPLTALNSLRRNQIRTAHEELSLLGPGLPTLMVGDYNYPIFQGKLGNKVNQSGYDLTLSDTRTYTRYKFFRGHFDLATSMGLMVSNVETLPQGTSDHMPILVTATYSDENKMQTDAAQHGAHRSESVSAEGADFII
;
A
#
# COMPACT_ATOMS: atom_id res chain seq x y z
N MET A 1 -2.63 10.69 -3.19
CA MET A 1 -1.76 9.83 -4.03
C MET A 1 -2.46 8.52 -4.35
N ARG A 2 -2.13 7.88 -5.49
CA ARG A 2 -2.70 6.60 -5.94
C ARG A 2 -1.59 5.56 -6.02
N VAL A 3 -1.77 4.44 -5.33
CA VAL A 3 -0.76 3.37 -5.25
C VAL A 3 -1.41 2.07 -5.69
N ILE A 4 -0.82 1.39 -6.67
CA ILE A 4 -1.23 0.02 -7.04
C ILE A 4 -0.31 -0.97 -6.33
N SER A 5 -0.91 -2.01 -5.75
CA SER A 5 -0.20 -3.21 -5.28
C SER A 5 -0.65 -4.43 -6.07
N TYR A 6 0.30 -5.24 -6.54
CA TYR A 6 -0.01 -6.42 -7.34
C TYR A 6 0.96 -7.58 -7.08
N ASN A 7 0.42 -8.70 -6.60
CA ASN A 7 1.15 -9.97 -6.56
C ASN A 7 1.10 -10.62 -7.94
N LEU A 8 2.25 -10.77 -8.60
CA LEU A 8 2.37 -11.22 -9.99
C LEU A 8 2.33 -12.75 -10.17
N ARG A 9 2.11 -13.51 -9.10
CA ARG A 9 2.08 -14.98 -9.15
C ARG A 9 3.30 -15.55 -9.89
N LYS A 10 4.48 -15.46 -9.29
CA LYS A 10 5.73 -15.91 -9.89
C LYS A 10 5.97 -15.27 -11.26
N ASN A 11 5.78 -13.97 -11.33
CA ASN A 11 5.99 -13.14 -12.53
C ASN A 11 5.04 -13.40 -13.72
N ARG A 12 3.97 -14.20 -13.55
CA ARG A 12 3.05 -14.52 -14.66
C ARG A 12 2.29 -13.32 -15.20
N ALA A 13 1.94 -12.38 -14.32
CA ALA A 13 1.20 -11.19 -14.69
C ALA A 13 2.08 -9.99 -15.09
N SER A 14 3.39 -10.18 -15.27
CA SER A 14 4.32 -9.09 -15.61
C SER A 14 3.97 -8.39 -16.94
N GLY A 15 3.44 -9.12 -17.92
CA GLY A 15 3.02 -8.55 -19.21
C GLY A 15 1.84 -7.58 -19.14
N GLU A 16 1.15 -7.50 -17.99
CA GLU A 16 -0.03 -6.63 -17.79
C GLU A 16 0.33 -5.26 -17.21
N LEU A 17 1.56 -5.08 -16.73
CA LEU A 17 1.96 -3.93 -15.92
C LEU A 17 1.86 -2.60 -16.67
N VAL A 18 2.24 -2.56 -17.96
CA VAL A 18 2.18 -1.35 -18.77
C VAL A 18 0.72 -0.93 -18.97
N ALA A 19 -0.15 -1.84 -19.40
CA ALA A 19 -1.57 -1.57 -19.59
C ALA A 19 -2.25 -1.15 -18.27
N LEU A 20 -1.85 -1.75 -17.14
CA LEU A 20 -2.34 -1.38 -15.81
C LEU A 20 -1.91 0.05 -15.44
N ALA A 21 -0.65 0.41 -15.67
CA ALA A 21 -0.11 1.74 -15.42
C ALA A 21 -0.78 2.81 -16.31
N GLU A 22 -0.97 2.54 -17.59
CA GLU A 22 -1.65 3.44 -18.52
C GLU A 22 -3.12 3.66 -18.15
N ARG A 23 -3.84 2.56 -17.87
CA ARG A 23 -5.28 2.63 -17.57
C ARG A 23 -5.59 3.35 -16.26
N TYR A 24 -4.82 3.10 -15.22
CA TYR A 24 -5.14 3.60 -13.87
C TYR A 24 -4.25 4.77 -13.43
N SER A 25 -3.20 5.10 -14.20
CA SER A 25 -2.28 6.21 -13.92
C SER A 25 -1.89 6.29 -12.44
N PRO A 26 -1.35 5.23 -11.84
CA PRO A 26 -0.92 5.26 -10.45
C PRO A 26 0.29 6.18 -10.30
N ASN A 27 0.47 6.71 -9.11
CA ASN A 27 1.67 7.45 -8.76
C ASN A 27 2.81 6.52 -8.34
N ILE A 28 2.45 5.34 -7.79
CA ILE A 28 3.39 4.33 -7.29
C ILE A 28 2.84 2.95 -7.62
N LEU A 29 3.74 2.00 -7.92
CA LEU A 29 3.42 0.60 -8.17
C LEU A 29 4.30 -0.29 -7.28
N CYS A 30 3.68 -1.08 -6.42
CA CYS A 30 4.29 -2.02 -5.49
C CYS A 30 4.04 -3.45 -5.98
N LEU A 31 5.10 -4.19 -6.32
CA LEU A 31 5.01 -5.53 -6.87
C LEU A 31 5.43 -6.59 -5.85
N GLN A 32 4.76 -7.74 -5.90
CA GLN A 32 5.14 -8.97 -5.20
C GLN A 32 5.24 -10.13 -6.19
N GLU A 33 6.07 -11.11 -5.86
CA GLU A 33 6.38 -12.27 -6.69
C GLU A 33 6.88 -11.93 -8.11
N CYS A 34 7.57 -10.80 -8.27
CA CYS A 34 8.20 -10.41 -9.54
C CYS A 34 9.57 -11.08 -9.75
N ASN A 35 9.98 -11.23 -11.01
CA ASN A 35 11.33 -11.64 -11.37
C ASN A 35 12.26 -10.41 -11.28
N THR A 36 13.07 -10.33 -10.24
CA THR A 36 13.95 -9.17 -10.01
C THR A 36 15.24 -9.18 -10.83
N ILE A 37 15.48 -10.20 -11.63
CA ILE A 37 16.64 -10.28 -12.52
C ILE A 37 16.42 -9.44 -13.79
N ASP A 38 15.19 -9.46 -14.32
CA ASP A 38 14.81 -8.83 -15.60
C ASP A 38 13.69 -7.79 -15.41
N LEU A 39 13.75 -7.01 -14.34
CA LEU A 39 12.79 -5.92 -14.18
C LEU A 39 13.10 -4.79 -15.16
N PRO A 40 12.09 -4.28 -15.90
CA PRO A 40 12.29 -3.10 -16.72
C PRO A 40 12.60 -1.89 -15.86
N ALA A 41 13.45 -0.99 -16.35
CA ALA A 41 13.74 0.27 -15.66
C ALA A 41 12.49 1.15 -15.54
N GLU A 42 11.52 0.96 -16.43
CA GLU A 42 10.29 1.76 -16.51
C GLU A 42 9.07 0.86 -16.79
N VAL A 43 7.93 1.23 -16.21
CA VAL A 43 6.60 0.65 -16.46
C VAL A 43 5.63 1.81 -16.73
N GLY A 44 5.29 2.04 -18.00
CA GLY A 44 4.59 3.27 -18.38
C GLY A 44 5.41 4.51 -18.01
N ASN A 45 4.83 5.41 -17.22
CA ASN A 45 5.49 6.62 -16.70
C ASN A 45 6.13 6.42 -15.32
N LEU A 46 6.23 5.18 -14.85
CA LEU A 46 6.80 4.86 -13.55
C LEU A 46 8.21 4.32 -13.70
N HIS A 47 9.14 4.80 -12.86
CA HIS A 47 10.54 4.41 -12.83
C HIS A 47 10.81 3.49 -11.64
N LEU A 48 11.67 2.49 -11.84
CA LEU A 48 12.08 1.57 -10.78
C LEU A 48 12.88 2.32 -9.71
N ALA A 49 12.39 2.29 -8.47
CA ALA A 49 13.15 2.77 -7.32
C ALA A 49 14.23 1.76 -6.92
N ASP A 50 13.84 0.51 -6.72
CA ASP A 50 14.71 -0.65 -6.49
C ASP A 50 13.87 -1.93 -6.37
N SER A 51 14.58 -3.07 -6.22
CA SER A 51 13.99 -4.40 -6.00
C SER A 51 14.79 -5.22 -5.01
N THR A 52 14.17 -6.27 -4.46
CA THR A 52 14.86 -7.26 -3.63
C THR A 52 15.84 -8.08 -4.47
N ARG A 53 16.95 -8.50 -3.88
CA ARG A 53 18.03 -9.23 -4.61
C ARG A 53 18.19 -10.68 -4.19
N ARG A 54 17.77 -11.00 -2.96
CA ARG A 54 17.97 -12.32 -2.33
C ARG A 54 16.65 -13.06 -2.11
N ASN A 55 15.72 -12.88 -3.04
CA ASN A 55 14.40 -13.45 -2.90
C ASN A 55 13.90 -14.01 -4.24
N ARG A 56 13.62 -15.32 -4.30
CA ARG A 56 12.99 -15.95 -5.47
C ARG A 56 11.55 -15.44 -5.74
N LEU A 57 10.92 -14.84 -4.73
CA LEU A 57 9.62 -14.18 -4.82
C LEU A 57 9.85 -12.68 -4.62
N GLY A 58 10.41 -12.04 -5.65
CA GLY A 58 10.91 -10.69 -5.58
C GLY A 58 9.83 -9.65 -5.28
N LEU A 59 10.29 -8.53 -4.72
CA LEU A 59 9.51 -7.32 -4.50
C LEU A 59 10.15 -6.18 -5.28
N ALA A 60 9.33 -5.26 -5.78
CA ALA A 60 9.81 -4.06 -6.44
C ALA A 60 8.89 -2.87 -6.16
N ILE A 61 9.45 -1.67 -6.23
CA ILE A 61 8.71 -0.41 -6.14
C ILE A 61 9.06 0.43 -7.36
N TYR A 62 8.02 0.89 -8.07
CA TYR A 62 8.12 1.89 -9.12
C TYR A 62 7.38 3.15 -8.67
N TYR A 63 7.83 4.32 -9.11
CA TYR A 63 7.25 5.61 -8.77
C TYR A 63 7.30 6.58 -9.94
N ASN A 64 6.39 7.54 -9.98
CA ASN A 64 6.38 8.62 -10.96
C ASN A 64 7.40 9.69 -10.53
N LYS A 65 8.49 9.83 -11.29
CA LYS A 65 9.57 10.79 -10.98
C LYS A 65 9.22 12.25 -11.25
N ASP A 66 8.16 12.51 -12.02
CA ASP A 66 7.68 13.89 -12.21
C ASP A 66 7.04 14.43 -10.93
N ARG A 67 6.49 13.52 -10.11
CA ARG A 67 5.87 13.88 -8.84
C ARG A 67 6.78 13.62 -7.63
N PHE A 68 7.59 12.57 -7.66
CA PHE A 68 8.36 12.15 -6.50
C PHE A 68 9.86 12.11 -6.77
N THR A 69 10.62 12.30 -5.71
CA THR A 69 12.07 12.10 -5.69
C THR A 69 12.39 10.98 -4.69
N ALA A 70 13.05 9.91 -5.15
CA ALA A 70 13.48 8.83 -4.28
C ALA A 70 14.73 9.26 -3.48
N VAL A 71 14.64 9.16 -2.15
CA VAL A 71 15.71 9.51 -1.22
C VAL A 71 16.55 8.28 -0.84
N LYS A 72 15.84 7.21 -0.46
CA LYS A 72 16.46 5.96 -0.02
C LYS A 72 15.51 4.79 -0.22
N THR A 73 16.02 3.70 -0.77
CA THR A 73 15.31 2.42 -0.83
C THR A 73 16.07 1.36 -0.06
N GLN A 74 15.35 0.52 0.67
CA GLN A 74 15.92 -0.55 1.47
C GLN A 74 15.03 -1.79 1.48
N ALA A 75 15.63 -2.97 1.25
CA ALA A 75 14.99 -4.25 1.43
C ALA A 75 15.31 -4.81 2.83
N PHE A 76 14.31 -5.49 3.43
CA PHE A 76 14.43 -6.01 4.79
C PHE A 76 14.16 -7.52 4.83
N ALA A 77 15.05 -8.25 5.51
CA ALA A 77 14.88 -9.64 5.82
C ALA A 77 14.02 -9.78 7.09
N LEU A 78 12.81 -10.33 6.94
CA LEU A 78 11.93 -10.61 8.07
C LEU A 78 12.07 -12.07 8.53
N LYS A 79 11.52 -12.39 9.71
CA LYS A 79 11.55 -13.74 10.27
C LYS A 79 11.00 -14.77 9.27
N LYS A 80 11.76 -15.84 9.03
CA LYS A 80 11.45 -16.87 8.05
C LYS A 80 10.41 -17.87 8.56
N SER A 81 9.62 -18.41 7.63
CA SER A 81 8.82 -19.62 7.84
C SER A 81 9.68 -20.88 7.66
N LEU A 82 9.19 -22.04 8.12
CA LEU A 82 9.83 -23.32 7.82
C LEU A 82 9.98 -23.57 6.32
N HIS A 83 9.00 -23.14 5.54
CA HIS A 83 9.04 -23.21 4.08
C HIS A 83 10.19 -22.39 3.49
N ASP A 84 10.47 -21.22 4.05
CA ASP A 84 11.58 -20.35 3.62
C ASP A 84 12.96 -20.93 3.99
N HIS A 85 13.02 -21.81 4.98
CA HIS A 85 14.25 -22.51 5.33
C HIS A 85 14.53 -23.72 4.43
N LEU A 86 13.48 -24.43 3.99
CA LEU A 86 13.62 -25.72 3.27
C LEU A 86 13.57 -25.57 1.75
N ALA A 87 12.82 -24.60 1.22
CA ALA A 87 12.45 -24.51 -0.19
C ALA A 87 13.06 -23.31 -0.94
N ALA A 88 14.34 -23.02 -0.75
CA ALA A 88 15.01 -21.83 -1.26
C ALA A 88 14.51 -20.50 -0.66
N PRO A 89 15.41 -19.59 -0.32
CA PRO A 89 15.10 -18.52 0.60
C PRO A 89 14.23 -17.42 0.00
N ALA A 90 13.13 -17.10 0.69
CA ALA A 90 12.44 -15.82 0.56
C ALA A 90 12.78 -14.98 1.80
N HIS A 91 13.96 -14.36 1.81
CA HIS A 91 14.45 -13.62 2.98
C HIS A 91 13.86 -12.21 3.06
N GLU A 92 13.86 -11.52 1.94
CA GLU A 92 13.44 -10.13 1.84
C GLU A 92 11.95 -10.10 1.54
N ARG A 93 11.14 -9.86 2.59
CA ARG A 93 9.68 -9.84 2.52
C ARG A 93 9.09 -8.45 2.61
N LEU A 94 9.96 -7.45 2.67
CA LEU A 94 9.64 -6.04 2.70
C LEU A 94 10.67 -5.29 1.89
N ILE A 95 10.23 -4.40 1.02
CA ILE A 95 11.04 -3.35 0.41
C ILE A 95 10.32 -2.02 0.63
N ALA A 96 11.06 -0.99 1.00
CA ALA A 96 10.49 0.32 1.25
C ALA A 96 11.34 1.41 0.65
N THR A 97 10.67 2.46 0.17
CA THR A 97 11.31 3.64 -0.39
C THR A 97 10.82 4.88 0.35
N ARG A 98 11.75 5.69 0.83
CA ARG A 98 11.50 7.04 1.31
C ARG A 98 11.46 7.97 0.10
N LEU A 99 10.35 8.68 -0.08
CA LEU A 99 10.08 9.56 -1.20
C LEU A 99 9.81 10.98 -0.70
N VAL A 100 10.22 11.97 -1.48
CA VAL A 100 9.74 13.35 -1.39
C VAL A 100 8.60 13.54 -2.39
N ASP A 101 7.43 13.93 -1.95
CA ASP A 101 6.33 14.40 -2.81
C ASP A 101 6.62 15.87 -3.17
N ASN A 102 7.07 16.10 -4.40
CA ASN A 102 7.46 17.44 -4.88
C ASN A 102 6.23 18.38 -5.00
N VAL A 103 5.03 17.84 -5.07
CA VAL A 103 3.77 18.62 -5.11
C VAL A 103 3.32 19.04 -3.71
N ALA A 104 3.37 18.10 -2.75
CA ALA A 104 2.97 18.37 -1.37
C ALA A 104 4.12 18.92 -0.51
N HIS A 105 5.37 18.94 -1.04
CA HIS A 105 6.59 19.31 -0.31
C HIS A 105 6.78 18.56 0.99
N ARG A 106 6.51 17.24 0.98
CA ARG A 106 6.56 16.36 2.16
C ARG A 106 7.29 15.07 1.84
N GLU A 107 7.97 14.55 2.83
CA GLU A 107 8.52 13.21 2.78
C GLU A 107 7.53 12.19 3.34
N PHE A 108 7.59 10.97 2.79
CA PHE A 108 6.84 9.83 3.28
C PHE A 108 7.55 8.52 2.92
N VAL A 109 7.11 7.42 3.53
CA VAL A 109 7.61 6.07 3.24
C VAL A 109 6.52 5.26 2.57
N VAL A 110 6.85 4.61 1.46
CA VAL A 110 5.99 3.61 0.82
C VAL A 110 6.69 2.25 0.83
N ALA A 111 5.92 1.18 1.04
CA ALA A 111 6.48 -0.16 1.12
C ALA A 111 5.64 -1.20 0.38
N SER A 112 6.34 -2.14 -0.28
CA SER A 112 5.79 -3.38 -0.81
C SER A 112 6.09 -4.52 0.16
N PHE A 113 5.04 -5.22 0.60
CA PHE A 113 5.13 -6.29 1.60
C PHE A 113 4.57 -7.60 1.06
N HIS A 114 5.23 -8.72 1.42
CA HIS A 114 4.76 -10.06 1.10
C HIS A 114 4.97 -10.99 2.29
N ALA A 115 3.92 -11.25 3.04
CA ALA A 115 3.95 -12.10 4.23
C ALA A 115 4.26 -13.57 3.91
N ALA A 116 4.58 -14.35 4.93
CA ALA A 116 4.73 -15.79 4.83
C ALA A 116 3.45 -16.45 4.29
N PRO A 117 3.57 -17.53 3.48
CA PRO A 117 2.43 -18.17 2.83
C PRO A 117 1.41 -18.73 3.83
N LEU A 118 0.21 -19.09 3.35
CA LEU A 118 -0.88 -19.63 4.17
C LEU A 118 -0.51 -20.87 4.98
N THR A 119 0.46 -21.65 4.52
CA THR A 119 0.99 -22.81 5.25
C THR A 119 1.75 -22.44 6.55
N ALA A 120 2.15 -21.18 6.69
CA ALA A 120 2.75 -20.68 7.92
C ALA A 120 1.68 -20.31 8.96
N LEU A 121 2.09 -20.22 10.23
CA LEU A 121 1.22 -19.84 11.33
C LEU A 121 0.84 -18.34 11.25
N ASN A 122 -0.38 -17.99 11.64
CA ASN A 122 -0.83 -16.61 11.75
C ASN A 122 0.03 -15.79 12.74
N SER A 123 0.60 -16.41 13.77
CA SER A 123 1.52 -15.77 14.70
C SER A 123 2.79 -15.25 14.00
N LEU A 124 3.33 -16.03 13.06
CA LEU A 124 4.49 -15.62 12.27
C LEU A 124 4.14 -14.40 11.39
N ARG A 125 3.01 -14.44 10.66
CA ARG A 125 2.58 -13.32 9.82
C ARG A 125 2.37 -12.04 10.63
N ARG A 126 1.72 -12.14 11.81
CA ARG A 126 1.59 -10.99 12.73
C ARG A 126 2.94 -10.46 13.21
N ASN A 127 3.88 -11.34 13.50
CA ASN A 127 5.24 -10.92 13.85
C ASN A 127 5.93 -10.22 12.69
N GLN A 128 5.81 -10.76 11.45
CA GLN A 128 6.38 -10.12 10.25
C GLN A 128 5.78 -8.72 10.01
N ILE A 129 4.46 -8.56 10.16
CA ILE A 129 3.79 -7.26 10.01
C ILE A 129 4.28 -6.27 11.06
N ARG A 130 4.35 -6.67 12.33
CA ARG A 130 4.87 -5.82 13.42
C ARG A 130 6.32 -5.40 13.15
N THR A 131 7.19 -6.36 12.81
CA THR A 131 8.60 -6.05 12.51
C THR A 131 8.71 -5.17 11.27
N ALA A 132 7.86 -5.37 10.24
CA ALA A 132 7.82 -4.48 9.09
C ALA A 132 7.52 -3.03 9.50
N HIS A 133 6.51 -2.80 10.35
CA HIS A 133 6.20 -1.46 10.86
C HIS A 133 7.37 -0.84 11.65
N GLU A 134 8.07 -1.64 12.47
CA GLU A 134 9.27 -1.20 13.20
C GLU A 134 10.39 -0.76 12.25
N GLU A 135 10.67 -1.56 11.21
CA GLU A 135 11.70 -1.24 10.19
C GLU A 135 11.33 0.02 9.38
N LEU A 136 10.05 0.19 9.05
CA LEU A 136 9.58 1.40 8.35
C LEU A 136 9.73 2.65 9.22
N SER A 137 9.47 2.54 10.52
CA SER A 137 9.66 3.63 11.48
C SER A 137 11.14 4.01 11.64
N LEU A 138 12.06 3.04 11.49
CA LEU A 138 13.50 3.30 11.49
C LEU A 138 14.00 3.92 10.18
N LEU A 139 13.40 3.54 9.04
CA LEU A 139 13.74 4.10 7.74
C LEU A 139 13.31 5.57 7.61
N GLY A 140 12.18 5.93 8.21
CA GLY A 140 11.63 7.28 8.18
C GLY A 140 10.99 7.66 9.53
N PRO A 141 11.78 8.02 10.56
CA PRO A 141 11.24 8.37 11.86
C PRO A 141 10.24 9.53 11.77
N GLY A 142 9.00 9.30 12.25
CA GLY A 142 7.94 10.30 12.25
C GLY A 142 7.33 10.62 10.87
N LEU A 143 7.79 9.99 9.79
CA LEU A 143 7.25 10.22 8.46
C LEU A 143 5.92 9.48 8.25
N PRO A 144 4.97 10.08 7.51
CA PRO A 144 3.81 9.36 7.02
C PRO A 144 4.23 8.10 6.27
N THR A 145 3.55 7.00 6.51
CA THR A 145 3.95 5.69 5.98
C THR A 145 2.75 4.94 5.41
N LEU A 146 2.94 4.33 4.23
CA LEU A 146 1.98 3.43 3.60
C LEU A 146 2.66 2.11 3.26
N MET A 147 2.18 1.00 3.81
CA MET A 147 2.59 -0.35 3.43
C MET A 147 1.43 -1.06 2.75
N VAL A 148 1.67 -1.55 1.53
CA VAL A 148 0.70 -2.29 0.73
C VAL A 148 1.29 -3.64 0.32
N GLY A 149 0.45 -4.63 0.03
CA GLY A 149 0.94 -5.91 -0.47
C GLY A 149 0.07 -7.10 -0.08
N ASP A 150 0.64 -8.29 -0.28
CA ASP A 150 0.04 -9.57 0.09
C ASP A 150 0.37 -9.92 1.55
N TYR A 151 -0.59 -9.71 2.43
CA TYR A 151 -0.48 -10.01 3.86
C TYR A 151 -0.72 -11.50 4.18
N ASN A 152 -1.22 -12.26 3.23
CA ASN A 152 -1.55 -13.68 3.42
C ASN A 152 -2.40 -13.95 4.69
N TYR A 153 -3.31 -13.02 5.04
CA TYR A 153 -4.07 -13.03 6.29
C TYR A 153 -5.59 -12.95 6.05
N PRO A 154 -6.19 -13.99 5.43
CA PRO A 154 -7.59 -13.96 4.99
C PRO A 154 -8.64 -14.09 6.11
N ILE A 155 -8.21 -14.56 7.31
CA ILE A 155 -9.10 -14.91 8.42
C ILE A 155 -8.67 -14.15 9.66
N PHE A 156 -9.63 -13.81 10.57
CA PHE A 156 -9.39 -13.09 11.82
C PHE A 156 -8.89 -11.65 11.65
N GLN A 157 -9.39 -10.94 10.64
CA GLN A 157 -9.00 -9.57 10.31
C GLN A 157 -9.19 -8.59 11.49
N GLY A 158 -10.23 -8.76 12.33
CA GLY A 158 -10.39 -7.96 13.54
C GLY A 158 -9.23 -8.11 14.53
N LYS A 159 -8.67 -9.32 14.68
CA LYS A 159 -7.48 -9.55 15.52
C LYS A 159 -6.23 -8.93 14.87
N LEU A 160 -6.15 -8.90 13.54
CA LEU A 160 -5.06 -8.22 12.84
C LEU A 160 -5.18 -6.71 13.02
N GLY A 161 -6.38 -6.13 12.82
CA GLY A 161 -6.62 -4.69 13.01
C GLY A 161 -6.19 -4.21 14.39
N ASN A 162 -6.61 -4.91 15.46
CA ASN A 162 -6.20 -4.56 16.83
C ASN A 162 -4.67 -4.57 17.01
N LYS A 163 -3.95 -5.51 16.34
CA LYS A 163 -2.49 -5.58 16.43
C LYS A 163 -1.80 -4.49 15.59
N VAL A 164 -2.36 -4.17 14.44
CA VAL A 164 -1.88 -3.07 13.58
C VAL A 164 -2.04 -1.74 14.32
N ASN A 165 -3.21 -1.49 14.94
CA ASN A 165 -3.46 -0.27 15.71
C ASN A 165 -2.54 -0.14 16.93
N GLN A 166 -2.17 -1.26 17.58
CA GLN A 166 -1.18 -1.27 18.67
C GLN A 166 0.22 -0.82 18.22
N SER A 167 0.55 -0.94 16.92
CA SER A 167 1.80 -0.40 16.35
C SER A 167 1.66 1.01 15.78
N GLY A 168 0.54 1.69 16.02
CA GLY A 168 0.30 3.06 15.55
C GLY A 168 -0.12 3.17 14.09
N TYR A 169 -0.50 2.04 13.45
CA TYR A 169 -0.96 2.00 12.08
C TYR A 169 -2.46 1.72 11.99
N ASP A 170 -3.10 2.25 10.98
CA ASP A 170 -4.45 1.90 10.58
C ASP A 170 -4.44 0.78 9.54
N LEU A 171 -5.39 -0.15 9.63
CA LEU A 171 -5.59 -1.24 8.66
C LEU A 171 -6.78 -0.93 7.78
N THR A 172 -6.58 -0.90 6.46
CA THR A 172 -7.65 -0.77 5.47
C THR A 172 -7.70 -2.02 4.59
N LEU A 173 -8.87 -2.64 4.55
CA LEU A 173 -9.15 -3.80 3.71
C LEU A 173 -9.52 -3.35 2.29
N SER A 174 -9.27 -4.21 1.30
CA SER A 174 -9.84 -4.03 -0.04
C SER A 174 -11.38 -4.11 -0.01
N ASP A 175 -12.04 -3.43 -0.93
CA ASP A 175 -13.51 -3.41 -1.07
C ASP A 175 -14.09 -4.80 -1.35
N THR A 176 -13.36 -5.63 -2.09
CA THR A 176 -13.71 -7.02 -2.37
C THR A 176 -12.56 -7.98 -2.07
N ARG A 177 -12.82 -9.27 -2.20
CA ARG A 177 -11.84 -10.32 -1.98
C ARG A 177 -10.84 -10.35 -3.13
N THR A 178 -9.54 -10.38 -2.82
CA THR A 178 -8.46 -10.24 -3.80
C THR A 178 -7.87 -11.56 -4.30
N TYR A 179 -8.18 -12.70 -3.66
CA TYR A 179 -7.60 -14.00 -4.01
C TYR A 179 -8.64 -14.97 -4.56
N THR A 180 -8.36 -15.57 -5.72
CA THR A 180 -9.34 -16.33 -6.49
C THR A 180 -9.02 -17.80 -6.73
N ARG A 181 -7.78 -18.27 -6.40
CA ARG A 181 -7.29 -19.61 -6.74
C ARG A 181 -8.12 -20.76 -6.13
N TYR A 182 -8.59 -20.61 -4.92
CA TYR A 182 -9.36 -21.64 -4.23
C TYR A 182 -10.79 -21.18 -3.99
N LYS A 183 -11.78 -21.91 -4.52
CA LYS A 183 -13.22 -21.58 -4.35
C LYS A 183 -13.64 -21.42 -2.89
N PHE A 184 -12.98 -22.15 -1.96
CA PHE A 184 -13.29 -22.14 -0.53
C PHE A 184 -12.43 -21.15 0.29
N PHE A 185 -11.31 -20.66 -0.25
CA PHE A 185 -10.40 -19.73 0.42
C PHE A 185 -10.42 -18.36 -0.26
N ARG A 186 -11.59 -17.75 -0.30
CA ARG A 186 -11.73 -16.38 -0.80
C ARG A 186 -11.57 -15.40 0.36
N GLY A 187 -10.54 -14.56 0.32
CA GLY A 187 -10.26 -13.59 1.38
C GLY A 187 -9.65 -12.30 0.85
N HIS A 188 -9.57 -11.31 1.74
CA HIS A 188 -8.80 -10.10 1.52
C HIS A 188 -7.34 -10.40 1.88
N PHE A 189 -6.54 -10.76 0.90
CA PHE A 189 -5.13 -11.08 1.07
C PHE A 189 -4.27 -9.84 0.90
N ASP A 190 -4.66 -8.98 -0.03
CA ASP A 190 -3.98 -7.76 -0.39
C ASP A 190 -4.64 -6.60 0.36
N LEU A 191 -3.87 -5.91 1.18
CA LEU A 191 -4.32 -4.92 2.17
C LEU A 191 -3.40 -3.71 2.15
N ALA A 192 -3.84 -2.66 2.85
CA ALA A 192 -3.03 -1.49 3.17
C ALA A 192 -2.95 -1.27 4.69
N THR A 193 -1.77 -0.88 5.18
CA THR A 193 -1.62 -0.28 6.52
C THR A 193 -0.97 1.08 6.37
N SER A 194 -1.43 2.07 7.15
CA SER A 194 -0.96 3.45 7.05
C SER A 194 -0.75 4.08 8.41
N MET A 195 0.17 5.02 8.49
CA MET A 195 0.41 5.90 9.64
C MET A 195 0.64 7.32 9.10
N GLY A 196 -0.07 8.32 9.63
CA GLY A 196 0.01 9.71 9.17
C GLY A 196 -0.53 9.95 7.74
N LEU A 197 -1.14 8.94 7.14
CA LEU A 197 -1.86 9.00 5.88
C LEU A 197 -3.28 8.45 6.08
N MET A 198 -4.27 9.14 5.54
CA MET A 198 -5.63 8.67 5.48
C MET A 198 -5.85 7.90 4.18
N VAL A 199 -6.13 6.62 4.29
CA VAL A 199 -6.53 5.77 3.16
C VAL A 199 -8.05 5.88 3.00
N SER A 200 -8.48 6.54 1.93
CA SER A 200 -9.90 6.76 1.65
C SER A 200 -10.55 5.59 0.91
N ASN A 201 -9.78 4.83 0.15
CA ASN A 201 -10.27 3.69 -0.62
C ASN A 201 -9.16 2.67 -0.92
N VAL A 202 -9.52 1.38 -0.89
CA VAL A 202 -8.71 0.26 -1.40
C VAL A 202 -9.60 -0.52 -2.37
N GLU A 203 -9.54 -0.12 -3.64
CA GLU A 203 -10.34 -0.67 -4.73
C GLU A 203 -9.67 -1.91 -5.32
N THR A 204 -10.41 -2.98 -5.50
CA THR A 204 -9.96 -4.18 -6.20
C THR A 204 -10.13 -3.99 -7.70
N LEU A 205 -9.04 -4.07 -8.44
CA LEU A 205 -9.06 -3.93 -9.90
C LEU A 205 -9.40 -5.26 -10.60
N PRO A 206 -9.81 -5.23 -11.88
CA PRO A 206 -10.13 -6.44 -12.62
C PRO A 206 -8.99 -7.46 -12.58
N GLN A 207 -9.35 -8.73 -12.45
CA GLN A 207 -8.43 -9.84 -12.41
C GLN A 207 -7.71 -10.00 -13.76
N GLY A 208 -6.39 -10.13 -13.70
CA GLY A 208 -5.55 -10.53 -14.82
C GLY A 208 -5.18 -12.00 -14.77
N THR A 209 -3.95 -12.34 -15.20
CA THR A 209 -3.42 -13.71 -15.22
C THR A 209 -2.89 -14.21 -13.86
N SER A 210 -2.80 -13.33 -12.86
CA SER A 210 -2.51 -13.70 -11.48
C SER A 210 -3.73 -14.33 -10.81
N ASP A 211 -3.51 -15.13 -9.76
CA ASP A 211 -4.54 -15.58 -8.83
C ASP A 211 -4.86 -14.53 -7.74
N HIS A 212 -4.12 -13.43 -7.72
CA HIS A 212 -4.44 -12.21 -6.99
C HIS A 212 -4.99 -11.14 -7.92
N MET A 213 -5.95 -10.36 -7.44
CA MET A 213 -6.42 -9.14 -8.09
C MET A 213 -5.52 -7.98 -7.66
N PRO A 214 -5.14 -7.06 -8.56
CA PRO A 214 -4.46 -5.85 -8.14
C PRO A 214 -5.37 -5.01 -7.25
N ILE A 215 -4.81 -4.27 -6.30
CA ILE A 215 -5.53 -3.26 -5.52
C ILE A 215 -5.01 -1.86 -5.84
N LEU A 216 -5.93 -0.90 -5.93
CA LEU A 216 -5.64 0.52 -6.06
C LEU A 216 -5.98 1.22 -4.74
N VAL A 217 -4.95 1.70 -4.07
CA VAL A 217 -5.05 2.43 -2.81
C VAL A 217 -5.04 3.93 -3.09
N THR A 218 -6.05 4.65 -2.58
CA THR A 218 -6.11 6.11 -2.61
C THR A 218 -5.84 6.65 -1.22
N ALA A 219 -4.80 7.46 -1.08
CA ALA A 219 -4.40 8.03 0.20
C ALA A 219 -4.06 9.51 0.10
N THR A 220 -4.31 10.25 1.20
CA THR A 220 -3.99 11.67 1.39
C THR A 220 -3.23 11.86 2.71
N TYR A 221 -2.51 12.97 2.86
CA TYR A 221 -1.91 13.31 4.14
C TYR A 221 -2.99 13.68 5.17
N SER A 222 -2.86 13.17 6.39
CA SER A 222 -3.91 13.33 7.43
C SER A 222 -4.21 14.79 7.77
N ASP A 223 -3.23 15.69 7.68
CA ASP A 223 -3.40 17.12 7.97
C ASP A 223 -4.21 17.86 6.89
N GLU A 224 -4.11 17.42 5.62
CA GLU A 224 -4.87 18.04 4.52
C GLU A 224 -6.38 17.84 4.69
N ASN A 225 -6.76 16.73 5.31
CA ASN A 225 -8.17 16.43 5.55
C ASN A 225 -8.78 17.26 6.67
N LYS A 226 -7.99 17.63 7.69
CA LYS A 226 -8.46 18.57 8.73
C LYS A 226 -8.73 19.94 8.15
N MET A 227 -7.84 20.46 7.28
CA MET A 227 -8.04 21.75 6.63
C MET A 227 -9.28 21.78 5.70
N GLN A 228 -9.57 20.67 4.99
CA GLN A 228 -10.75 20.58 4.13
C GLN A 228 -12.06 20.46 4.92
N THR A 229 -12.07 19.71 6.03
CA THR A 229 -13.25 19.63 6.93
C THR A 229 -13.51 20.94 7.64
N ASP A 230 -12.48 21.62 8.13
CA ASP A 230 -12.61 22.92 8.77
C ASP A 230 -13.08 24.01 7.79
N ALA A 231 -12.56 24.01 6.56
CA ALA A 231 -13.01 24.93 5.50
C ALA A 231 -14.46 24.68 5.08
N ALA A 232 -14.89 23.41 4.99
CA ALA A 232 -16.28 23.06 4.67
C ALA A 232 -17.25 23.46 5.80
N GLN A 233 -16.87 23.29 7.07
CA GLN A 233 -17.68 23.70 8.21
C GLN A 233 -17.78 25.24 8.32
N HIS A 234 -16.71 25.98 8.06
CA HIS A 234 -16.72 27.45 8.06
C HIS A 234 -17.48 28.03 6.85
N GLY A 235 -17.49 27.33 5.71
CA GLY A 235 -18.28 27.71 4.52
C GLY A 235 -19.79 27.53 4.73
N ALA A 236 -20.20 26.46 5.42
CA ALA A 236 -21.60 26.18 5.75
C ALA A 236 -22.18 27.21 6.76
N HIS A 237 -21.41 27.60 7.78
CA HIS A 237 -21.84 28.63 8.73
C HIS A 237 -21.96 30.03 8.12
N ARG A 238 -21.19 30.33 7.07
CA ARG A 238 -21.27 31.64 6.39
C ARG A 238 -22.49 31.75 5.47
N SER A 239 -22.97 30.64 4.91
CA SER A 239 -24.18 30.63 4.08
C SER A 239 -25.47 30.70 4.91
N GLU A 240 -25.49 30.23 6.15
CA GLU A 240 -26.64 30.36 7.05
C GLU A 240 -26.79 31.76 7.67
N SER A 241 -25.69 32.50 7.88
CA SER A 241 -25.74 33.86 8.43
C SER A 241 -26.17 34.92 7.41
N VAL A 242 -26.06 34.68 6.11
CA VAL A 242 -26.50 35.61 5.04
C VAL A 242 -28.00 35.48 4.74
N SER A 243 -28.63 34.36 5.09
CA SER A 243 -30.08 34.17 4.90
C SER A 243 -30.97 34.70 6.05
N ALA A 244 -30.40 35.13 7.17
CA ALA A 244 -31.13 35.62 8.36
C ALA A 244 -31.29 37.15 8.44
N GLU A 245 -30.61 37.95 7.61
CA GLU A 245 -30.66 39.42 7.63
C GLU A 245 -31.57 40.06 6.54
N GLY A 246 -32.39 39.23 5.86
CA GLY A 246 -33.24 39.71 4.71
C GLY A 246 -34.74 39.83 4.94
N ALA A 247 -35.23 39.80 6.17
CA ALA A 247 -36.68 39.87 6.43
C ALA A 247 -37.03 40.77 7.63
N ASP A 248 -36.82 42.07 7.48
CA ASP A 248 -37.57 43.08 8.24
C ASP A 248 -37.33 44.44 7.56
N PHE A 249 -38.24 44.81 6.64
CA PHE A 249 -38.64 46.21 6.35
C PHE A 249 -39.69 46.19 5.25
N ILE A 250 -40.98 46.21 5.63
CA ILE A 250 -42.06 46.99 4.95
C ILE A 250 -43.32 46.99 5.88
N ILE A 251 -43.69 48.17 6.26
CA ILE A 251 -44.86 48.80 6.87
C ILE A 251 -44.74 49.11 8.34
#